data_fa3c1821f5d4d3be8c8208ac6094187d
#
_entry.id   fa3c1821f5d4d3be8c8208ac6094187d
#
_cell.length_a   1.000
_cell.length_b   1.000
_cell.length_c   1.000
_cell.angle_alpha   90.00
_cell.angle_beta   90.00
_cell.angle_gamma   90.00
#
_symmetry.space_group_name_H-M   'P 1'
#
loop_
_entity.id
_entity.type
_entity.pdbx_description
1 polymer ?
#
loop_
_entity_poly.entity_id
_entity_poly.type
_entity_poly.pdbx_seq_one_letter_code
_entity_poly.pdbx_strand_id
1 'polypeptide(L)'
;SPAKQVEKSRETMDIYAPIAHRLGISKIKVELDDLSMKYLMPDTYNDLVKQVDINRPGREAFIKSIIKEVGMHISNAGIEAEIDGRVKHFFSIYRKMVNQNKTLDQIYDIFAVRIKVDTVKDCYAALGVIHEMYKPIPGRFKDYIAMPKPNMYQSLHTTLIVAAVTAVMSLVLW
;
A
#
# COMPACT_ATOMS: atom_id res chain seq x y z
N SER A 1 13.71 29.32 -8.30
CA SER A 1 13.40 30.04 -7.05
C SER A 1 12.38 29.24 -6.23
N PRO A 2 12.33 29.37 -4.88
CA PRO A 2 11.35 28.69 -4.03
C PRO A 2 9.89 28.94 -4.44
N ALA A 3 9.55 30.18 -4.81
CA ALA A 3 8.22 30.54 -5.28
C ALA A 3 7.79 29.71 -6.51
N LYS A 4 8.71 29.52 -7.47
CA LYS A 4 8.44 28.73 -8.67
C LYS A 4 8.30 27.23 -8.36
N GLN A 5 8.99 26.72 -7.34
CA GLN A 5 8.83 25.33 -6.86
C GLN A 5 7.43 25.11 -6.27
N VAL A 6 6.95 26.03 -5.44
CA VAL A 6 5.60 25.98 -4.86
C VAL A 6 4.54 26.08 -5.95
N GLU A 7 4.67 27.01 -6.91
CA GLU A 7 3.76 27.17 -8.04
C GLU A 7 3.65 25.87 -8.86
N LYS A 8 4.80 25.30 -9.25
CA LYS A 8 4.84 24.06 -10.04
C LYS A 8 4.35 22.84 -9.27
N SER A 9 4.60 22.77 -7.98
CA SER A 9 4.07 21.69 -7.15
C SER A 9 2.54 21.77 -7.00
N ARG A 10 1.97 22.96 -6.94
CA ARG A 10 0.52 23.16 -6.92
C ARG A 10 -0.10 22.74 -8.25
N GLU A 11 0.44 23.22 -9.37
CA GLU A 11 0.03 22.79 -10.70
C GLU A 11 0.11 21.26 -10.86
N THR A 12 1.18 20.65 -10.36
CA THR A 12 1.37 19.19 -10.40
C THR A 12 0.28 18.47 -9.61
N MET A 13 -0.03 18.90 -8.39
CA MET A 13 -1.03 18.28 -7.53
C MET A 13 -2.45 18.46 -8.07
N ASP A 14 -2.75 19.62 -8.65
CA ASP A 14 -4.09 19.96 -9.11
C ASP A 14 -4.39 19.44 -10.52
N ILE A 15 -3.38 19.28 -11.37
CA ILE A 15 -3.56 18.92 -12.78
C ILE A 15 -2.91 17.59 -13.15
N TYR A 16 -1.58 17.45 -12.99
CA TYR A 16 -0.86 16.28 -13.52
C TYR A 16 -1.10 15.00 -12.71
N ALA A 17 -1.16 15.07 -11.39
CA ALA A 17 -1.44 13.91 -10.55
C ALA A 17 -2.87 13.34 -10.80
N PRO A 18 -3.93 14.18 -10.92
CA PRO A 18 -5.26 13.71 -11.36
C PRO A 18 -5.27 13.11 -12.75
N ILE A 19 -4.53 13.67 -13.72
CA ILE A 19 -4.41 13.09 -15.07
C ILE A 19 -3.74 11.71 -15.01
N ALA A 20 -2.62 11.59 -14.31
CA ALA A 20 -1.94 10.31 -14.12
C ALA A 20 -2.84 9.26 -13.46
N HIS A 21 -3.69 9.69 -12.52
CA HIS A 21 -4.68 8.81 -11.89
C HIS A 21 -5.73 8.30 -12.90
N ARG A 22 -6.27 9.18 -13.73
CA ARG A 22 -7.26 8.82 -14.76
C ARG A 22 -6.70 7.89 -15.83
N LEU A 23 -5.42 8.07 -16.17
CA LEU A 23 -4.70 7.22 -17.11
C LEU A 23 -4.26 5.87 -16.50
N GLY A 24 -4.52 5.64 -15.20
CA GLY A 24 -4.13 4.42 -14.52
C GLY A 24 -2.63 4.32 -14.18
N ILE A 25 -1.84 5.38 -14.43
CA ILE A 25 -0.38 5.41 -14.21
C ILE A 25 -0.10 5.68 -12.72
N SER A 26 -0.49 4.72 -11.88
CA SER A 26 -0.46 4.87 -10.42
C SER A 26 0.93 5.15 -9.85
N LYS A 27 1.99 4.60 -10.46
CA LYS A 27 3.38 4.81 -10.02
C LYS A 27 3.77 6.29 -10.15
N ILE A 28 3.52 6.88 -11.31
CA ILE A 28 3.80 8.31 -11.56
C ILE A 28 2.92 9.19 -10.65
N LYS A 29 1.64 8.88 -10.56
CA LYS A 29 0.70 9.63 -9.71
C LYS A 29 1.19 9.77 -8.27
N VAL A 30 1.63 8.69 -7.64
CA VAL A 30 2.07 8.73 -6.24
C VAL A 30 3.41 9.45 -6.06
N GLU A 31 4.29 9.36 -7.03
CA GLU A 31 5.55 10.12 -7.04
C GLU A 31 5.30 11.62 -7.18
N LEU A 32 4.39 12.02 -8.07
CA LEU A 32 3.97 13.41 -8.23
C LEU A 32 3.33 13.96 -6.94
N ASP A 33 2.47 13.18 -6.29
CA ASP A 33 1.86 13.56 -5.01
C ASP A 33 2.91 13.77 -3.92
N ASP A 34 3.86 12.84 -3.74
CA ASP A 34 4.88 12.92 -2.70
C ASP A 34 5.85 14.08 -2.94
N LEU A 35 6.28 14.28 -4.18
CA LEU A 35 7.12 15.42 -4.56
C LEU A 35 6.40 16.76 -4.35
N SER A 36 5.14 16.84 -4.73
CA SER A 36 4.35 18.09 -4.53
C SER A 36 4.16 18.37 -3.05
N MET A 37 3.85 17.37 -2.23
CA MET A 37 3.72 17.52 -0.78
C MET A 37 4.99 18.08 -0.14
N LYS A 38 6.17 17.62 -0.58
CA LYS A 38 7.47 18.09 -0.08
C LYS A 38 7.66 19.59 -0.18
N TYR A 39 7.15 20.20 -1.26
CA TYR A 39 7.30 21.65 -1.49
C TYR A 39 6.10 22.48 -1.01
N LEU A 40 4.90 21.91 -1.01
CA LEU A 40 3.68 22.59 -0.56
C LEU A 40 3.51 22.55 0.95
N MET A 41 3.97 21.47 1.59
CA MET A 41 3.82 21.24 3.04
C MET A 41 5.12 20.69 3.63
N PRO A 42 6.23 21.45 3.56
CA PRO A 42 7.56 20.95 3.90
C PRO A 42 7.67 20.47 5.36
N ASP A 43 7.07 21.19 6.30
CA ASP A 43 7.11 20.81 7.72
C ASP A 43 6.39 19.49 7.94
N THR A 44 5.17 19.38 7.44
CA THR A 44 4.36 18.15 7.53
C THR A 44 5.05 16.95 6.84
N TYR A 45 5.65 17.19 5.66
CA TYR A 45 6.40 16.17 4.94
C TYR A 45 7.61 15.68 5.74
N ASN A 46 8.42 16.61 6.26
CA ASN A 46 9.62 16.31 7.03
C ASN A 46 9.30 15.59 8.35
N ASP A 47 8.24 16.00 9.04
CA ASP A 47 7.78 15.33 10.26
C ASP A 47 7.30 13.91 9.97
N LEU A 48 6.57 13.71 8.88
CA LEU A 48 6.11 12.40 8.48
C LEU A 48 7.27 11.49 8.09
N VAL A 49 8.25 12.00 7.35
CA VAL A 49 9.50 11.28 7.02
C VAL A 49 10.22 10.85 8.29
N LYS A 50 10.44 11.76 9.24
CA LYS A 50 11.09 11.44 10.53
C LYS A 50 10.33 10.34 11.29
N GLN A 51 9.01 10.46 11.42
CA GLN A 51 8.19 9.46 12.12
C GLN A 51 8.24 8.08 11.44
N VAL A 52 8.26 8.05 10.11
CA VAL A 52 8.39 6.81 9.34
C VAL A 52 9.81 6.24 9.44
N ASP A 53 10.85 7.07 9.38
CA ASP A 53 12.25 6.62 9.40
C ASP A 53 12.72 6.14 10.79
N ILE A 54 12.23 6.71 11.90
CA ILE A 54 12.59 6.28 13.26
C ILE A 54 12.39 4.76 13.46
N ASN A 55 11.38 4.18 12.82
CA ASN A 55 11.08 2.75 12.93
C ASN A 55 11.47 1.93 11.68
N ARG A 56 12.19 2.51 10.73
CA ARG A 56 12.47 1.90 9.42
C ARG A 56 13.21 0.57 9.48
N PRO A 57 14.33 0.41 10.24
CA PRO A 57 15.08 -0.84 10.24
C PRO A 57 14.27 -2.03 10.77
N GLY A 58 13.55 -1.83 11.88
CA GLY A 58 12.69 -2.87 12.46
C GLY A 58 11.53 -3.25 11.54
N ARG A 59 10.99 -2.28 10.82
CA ARG A 59 9.88 -2.49 9.87
C ARG A 59 10.32 -3.21 8.62
N GLU A 60 11.47 -2.88 8.05
CA GLU A 60 12.02 -3.58 6.89
C GLU A 60 12.34 -5.04 7.20
N ALA A 61 12.94 -5.30 8.37
CA ALA A 61 13.21 -6.66 8.85
C ALA A 61 11.90 -7.45 9.04
N PHE A 62 10.88 -6.82 9.63
CA PHE A 62 9.56 -7.41 9.82
C PHE A 62 8.87 -7.75 8.49
N ILE A 63 8.86 -6.81 7.52
CA ILE A 63 8.30 -7.07 6.18
C ILE A 63 9.03 -8.21 5.48
N LYS A 64 10.36 -8.23 5.54
CA LYS A 64 11.17 -9.30 4.96
C LYS A 64 10.85 -10.66 5.58
N SER A 65 10.64 -10.72 6.90
CA SER A 65 10.26 -11.98 7.57
C SER A 65 8.88 -12.46 7.12
N ILE A 66 7.90 -11.55 6.99
CA ILE A 66 6.56 -11.89 6.49
C ILE A 66 6.62 -12.39 5.03
N ILE A 67 7.36 -11.68 4.16
CA ILE A 67 7.50 -12.07 2.75
C ILE A 67 8.09 -13.48 2.66
N LYS A 68 9.11 -13.77 3.45
CA LYS A 68 9.74 -15.10 3.49
C LYS A 68 8.78 -16.17 3.97
N GLU A 69 8.07 -15.92 5.07
CA GLU A 69 7.12 -16.85 5.65
C GLU A 69 5.95 -17.13 4.71
N VAL A 70 5.31 -16.08 4.21
CA VAL A 70 4.22 -16.18 3.22
C VAL A 70 4.69 -16.88 1.96
N GLY A 71 5.87 -16.55 1.45
CA GLY A 71 6.44 -17.18 0.26
C GLY A 71 6.61 -18.68 0.42
N MET A 72 7.10 -19.14 1.57
CA MET A 72 7.21 -20.58 1.84
C MET A 72 5.84 -21.29 1.85
N HIS A 73 4.84 -20.70 2.50
CA HIS A 73 3.51 -21.31 2.58
C HIS A 73 2.79 -21.33 1.22
N ILE A 74 2.89 -20.25 0.46
CA ILE A 74 2.33 -20.14 -0.90
C ILE A 74 2.99 -21.17 -1.83
N SER A 75 4.33 -21.27 -1.80
CA SER A 75 5.07 -22.25 -2.60
C SER A 75 4.74 -23.70 -2.20
N ASN A 76 4.62 -23.99 -0.89
CA ASN A 76 4.23 -25.31 -0.40
C ASN A 76 2.80 -25.69 -0.82
N ALA A 77 1.93 -24.73 -1.04
CA ALA A 77 0.59 -24.95 -1.59
C ALA A 77 0.58 -25.14 -3.12
N GLY A 78 1.76 -25.14 -3.78
CA GLY A 78 1.89 -25.30 -5.22
C GLY A 78 1.49 -24.07 -6.04
N ILE A 79 1.48 -22.89 -5.41
CA ILE A 79 1.12 -21.63 -6.08
C ILE A 79 2.40 -20.87 -6.45
N GLU A 80 2.55 -20.55 -7.73
CA GLU A 80 3.60 -19.66 -8.22
C GLU A 80 3.17 -18.22 -8.00
N ALA A 81 4.01 -17.43 -7.30
CA ALA A 81 3.70 -16.06 -6.97
C ALA A 81 4.94 -15.18 -6.86
N GLU A 82 4.83 -13.94 -7.31
CA GLU A 82 5.79 -12.88 -7.00
C GLU A 82 5.28 -12.13 -5.76
N ILE A 83 6.12 -12.07 -4.71
CA ILE A 83 5.74 -11.44 -3.44
C ILE A 83 6.63 -10.25 -3.18
N ASP A 84 6.04 -9.08 -3.05
CA ASP A 84 6.75 -7.85 -2.72
C ASP A 84 6.15 -7.14 -1.48
N GLY A 85 7.02 -6.44 -0.75
CA GLY A 85 6.62 -5.55 0.34
C GLY A 85 6.52 -4.12 -0.16
N ARG A 86 5.41 -3.47 0.12
CA ARG A 86 5.18 -2.08 -0.28
C ARG A 86 4.99 -1.20 0.94
N VAL A 87 5.86 -0.20 1.08
CA VAL A 87 5.62 0.94 1.97
C VAL A 87 4.68 1.92 1.26
N LYS A 88 3.66 2.39 1.95
CA LYS A 88 2.77 3.41 1.40
C LYS A 88 3.50 4.75 1.26
N HIS A 89 3.14 5.45 0.20
CA HIS A 89 3.65 6.79 -0.09
C HIS A 89 3.19 7.81 0.95
N PHE A 90 4.04 8.79 1.25
CA PHE A 90 3.83 9.78 2.32
C PHE A 90 2.53 10.56 2.17
N PHE A 91 2.22 11.03 0.97
CA PHE A 91 0.97 11.74 0.74
C PHE A 91 -0.27 10.87 0.96
N SER A 92 -0.20 9.57 0.64
CA SER A 92 -1.29 8.62 0.90
C SER A 92 -1.50 8.39 2.40
N ILE A 93 -0.41 8.38 3.18
CA ILE A 93 -0.45 8.30 4.65
C ILE A 93 -1.07 9.58 5.21
N TYR A 94 -0.57 10.74 4.80
CA TYR A 94 -1.06 12.06 5.20
C TYR A 94 -2.57 12.20 4.95
N ARG A 95 -3.04 11.89 3.74
CA ARG A 95 -4.48 11.94 3.42
C ARG A 95 -5.32 11.07 4.33
N LYS A 96 -4.83 9.91 4.74
CA LYS A 96 -5.55 9.06 5.69
C LYS A 96 -5.58 9.67 7.08
N MET A 97 -4.46 10.22 7.56
CA MET A 97 -4.40 10.92 8.84
C MET A 97 -5.44 12.03 8.89
N VAL A 98 -5.48 12.88 7.87
CA VAL A 98 -6.43 14.01 7.79
C VAL A 98 -7.88 13.53 7.66
N ASN A 99 -8.15 12.64 6.68
CA ASN A 99 -9.53 12.20 6.40
C ASN A 99 -10.16 11.37 7.53
N GLN A 100 -9.34 10.68 8.32
CA GLN A 100 -9.81 9.83 9.42
C GLN A 100 -9.55 10.44 10.79
N ASN A 101 -8.97 11.64 10.84
CA ASN A 101 -8.55 12.32 12.08
C ASN A 101 -7.72 11.39 12.99
N LYS A 102 -6.69 10.75 12.41
CA LYS A 102 -5.84 9.76 13.09
C LYS A 102 -4.38 10.19 13.08
N THR A 103 -3.66 9.79 14.10
CA THR A 103 -2.20 9.89 14.17
C THR A 103 -1.55 8.75 13.37
N LEU A 104 -0.24 8.83 13.11
CA LEU A 104 0.48 7.84 12.31
C LEU A 104 0.43 6.44 12.94
N ASP A 105 0.57 6.36 14.26
CA ASP A 105 0.50 5.11 15.04
C ASP A 105 -0.88 4.43 14.99
N GLN A 106 -1.93 5.20 14.70
CA GLN A 106 -3.28 4.70 14.50
C GLN A 106 -3.58 4.28 13.05
N ILE A 107 -2.62 4.48 12.14
CA ILE A 107 -2.73 4.04 10.75
C ILE A 107 -2.06 2.68 10.60
N TYR A 108 -2.87 1.64 10.74
CA TYR A 108 -2.43 0.24 10.72
C TYR A 108 -1.99 -0.29 9.35
N ASP A 109 -2.23 0.44 8.26
CA ASP A 109 -1.97 -0.01 6.90
C ASP A 109 -0.81 0.73 6.20
N ILE A 110 0.20 1.13 6.97
CA ILE A 110 1.42 1.76 6.46
C ILE A 110 2.21 0.77 5.57
N PHE A 111 2.07 -0.53 5.84
CA PHE A 111 2.70 -1.61 5.12
C PHE A 111 1.67 -2.46 4.39
N ALA A 112 2.00 -2.82 3.17
CA ALA A 112 1.26 -3.81 2.41
C ALA A 112 2.24 -4.86 1.88
N VAL A 113 1.86 -6.11 1.98
CA VAL A 113 2.47 -7.20 1.23
C VAL A 113 1.58 -7.45 0.02
N ARG A 114 2.19 -7.47 -1.15
CA ARG A 114 1.50 -7.75 -2.41
C ARG A 114 1.96 -9.10 -2.94
N ILE A 115 1.00 -9.92 -3.29
CA ILE A 115 1.18 -11.25 -3.88
C ILE A 115 0.56 -11.20 -5.26
N LYS A 116 1.37 -11.39 -6.28
CA LYS A 116 0.96 -11.42 -7.67
C LYS A 116 0.93 -12.85 -8.13
N VAL A 117 -0.16 -13.25 -8.76
CA VAL A 117 -0.39 -14.59 -9.30
C VAL A 117 -1.02 -14.48 -10.69
N ASP A 118 -0.91 -15.53 -11.49
CA ASP A 118 -1.33 -15.51 -12.89
C ASP A 118 -2.81 -15.81 -13.08
N THR A 119 -3.47 -16.47 -12.12
CA THR A 119 -4.87 -16.88 -12.28
C THR A 119 -5.75 -16.42 -11.13
N VAL A 120 -7.04 -16.22 -11.44
CA VAL A 120 -8.07 -15.94 -10.42
C VAL A 120 -8.16 -17.06 -9.39
N LYS A 121 -8.02 -18.32 -9.82
CA LYS A 121 -8.01 -19.48 -8.93
C LYS A 121 -6.88 -19.37 -7.91
N ASP A 122 -5.69 -19.00 -8.34
CA ASP A 122 -4.53 -18.85 -7.46
C ASP A 122 -4.68 -17.66 -6.51
N CYS A 123 -5.36 -16.57 -6.93
CA CYS A 123 -5.72 -15.47 -6.03
C CYS A 123 -6.53 -15.97 -4.82
N TYR A 124 -7.60 -16.73 -5.06
CA TYR A 124 -8.44 -17.26 -3.98
C TYR A 124 -7.74 -18.35 -3.17
N ALA A 125 -6.93 -19.21 -3.83
CA ALA A 125 -6.14 -20.22 -3.15
C ALA A 125 -5.10 -19.57 -2.20
N ALA A 126 -4.37 -18.57 -2.67
CA ALA A 126 -3.42 -17.80 -1.88
C ALA A 126 -4.11 -17.07 -0.71
N LEU A 127 -5.32 -16.52 -0.91
CA LEU A 127 -6.12 -15.93 0.17
C LEU A 127 -6.41 -16.97 1.26
N GLY A 128 -6.79 -18.19 0.87
CA GLY A 128 -7.05 -19.29 1.79
C GLY A 128 -5.83 -19.61 2.65
N VAL A 129 -4.67 -19.78 2.03
CA VAL A 129 -3.37 -20.03 2.71
C VAL A 129 -3.08 -18.90 3.72
N ILE A 130 -3.25 -17.64 3.32
CA ILE A 130 -2.95 -16.49 4.17
C ILE A 130 -3.92 -16.40 5.35
N HIS A 131 -5.21 -16.67 5.15
CA HIS A 131 -6.21 -16.65 6.22
C HIS A 131 -6.07 -17.83 7.19
N GLU A 132 -5.43 -18.92 6.77
CA GLU A 132 -5.02 -20.00 7.65
C GLU A 132 -3.82 -19.62 8.53
N MET A 133 -2.86 -18.87 7.96
CA MET A 133 -1.68 -18.37 8.68
C MET A 133 -2.00 -17.24 9.66
N TYR A 134 -2.86 -16.31 9.27
CA TYR A 134 -3.11 -15.06 9.98
C TYR A 134 -4.59 -14.76 10.11
N LYS A 135 -4.99 -14.24 11.28
CA LYS A 135 -6.39 -13.90 11.55
C LYS A 135 -6.81 -12.64 10.81
N PRO A 136 -7.81 -12.69 9.90
CA PRO A 136 -8.34 -11.51 9.24
C PRO A 136 -9.16 -10.63 10.18
N ILE A 137 -9.09 -9.32 9.94
CA ILE A 137 -9.93 -8.34 10.64
C ILE A 137 -11.29 -8.29 9.95
N PRO A 138 -12.39 -8.56 10.69
CA PRO A 138 -13.75 -8.52 10.13
C PRO A 138 -14.07 -7.17 9.47
N GLY A 139 -14.81 -7.22 8.35
CA GLY A 139 -15.24 -6.02 7.63
C GLY A 139 -14.15 -5.30 6.83
N ARG A 140 -12.93 -5.83 6.79
CA ARG A 140 -11.81 -5.23 6.04
C ARG A 140 -11.38 -6.02 4.81
N PHE A 141 -12.14 -7.01 4.44
CA PHE A 141 -11.95 -7.74 3.19
C PHE A 141 -12.64 -7.02 2.02
N LYS A 142 -11.96 -6.96 0.88
CA LYS A 142 -12.53 -6.41 -0.37
C LYS A 142 -12.19 -7.33 -1.52
N ASP A 143 -13.21 -7.74 -2.23
CA ASP A 143 -13.12 -8.57 -3.41
C ASP A 143 -13.38 -7.73 -4.66
N TYR A 144 -12.30 -7.33 -5.34
CA TYR A 144 -12.34 -6.61 -6.60
C TYR A 144 -12.19 -7.56 -7.82
N ILE A 145 -12.26 -8.88 -7.59
CA ILE A 145 -12.40 -9.87 -8.67
C ILE A 145 -13.90 -10.08 -8.93
N ALA A 146 -14.68 -10.38 -7.87
CA ALA A 146 -16.12 -10.54 -7.97
C ALA A 146 -16.85 -9.21 -8.28
N MET A 147 -16.34 -8.08 -7.75
CA MET A 147 -16.86 -6.73 -8.01
C MET A 147 -15.75 -5.83 -8.53
N PRO A 148 -15.42 -5.92 -9.85
CA PRO A 148 -14.31 -5.18 -10.45
C PRO A 148 -14.51 -3.67 -10.35
N LYS A 149 -13.39 -2.94 -10.23
CA LYS A 149 -13.41 -1.49 -10.34
C LYS A 149 -13.65 -1.06 -11.79
N PRO A 150 -14.14 0.18 -12.02
CA PRO A 150 -14.37 0.70 -13.37
C PRO A 150 -13.13 0.67 -14.30
N ASN A 151 -11.93 0.65 -13.71
CA ASN A 151 -10.66 0.57 -14.43
C ASN A 151 -10.15 -0.87 -14.65
N MET A 152 -11.02 -1.87 -14.53
CA MET A 152 -10.72 -3.30 -14.71
C MET A 152 -9.67 -3.88 -13.73
N TYR A 153 -9.34 -3.14 -12.66
CA TYR A 153 -8.41 -3.62 -11.63
C TYR A 153 -9.02 -4.77 -10.83
N GLN A 154 -8.36 -5.92 -10.88
CA GLN A 154 -8.76 -7.14 -10.18
C GLN A 154 -7.78 -7.45 -9.05
N SER A 155 -8.29 -7.62 -7.85
CA SER A 155 -7.48 -7.97 -6.68
C SER A 155 -8.35 -8.33 -5.48
N LEU A 156 -7.77 -9.10 -4.57
CA LEU A 156 -8.31 -9.32 -3.23
C LEU A 156 -7.50 -8.51 -2.23
N HIS A 157 -8.18 -7.79 -1.35
CA HIS A 157 -7.53 -7.05 -0.27
C HIS A 157 -8.03 -7.58 1.07
N THR A 158 -7.11 -7.98 1.92
CA THR A 158 -7.40 -8.41 3.28
C THR A 158 -6.51 -7.66 4.27
N THR A 159 -7.02 -7.43 5.47
CA THR A 159 -6.26 -6.84 6.57
C THR A 159 -6.12 -7.90 7.64
N LEU A 160 -4.89 -8.17 8.07
CA LEU A 160 -4.54 -9.28 8.93
C LEU A 160 -3.85 -8.81 10.21
N ILE A 161 -3.97 -9.61 11.26
CA ILE A 161 -3.18 -9.44 12.48
C ILE A 161 -1.97 -10.37 12.38
N VAL A 162 -0.77 -9.78 12.35
CA VAL A 162 0.50 -10.49 12.25
C VAL A 162 1.36 -10.11 13.45
N ALA A 163 1.64 -11.05 14.35
CA ALA A 163 2.45 -10.82 15.54
C ALA A 163 2.06 -9.55 16.33
N ALA A 164 0.75 -9.37 16.60
CA ALA A 164 0.16 -8.20 17.26
C ALA A 164 0.25 -6.87 16.47
N VAL A 165 0.74 -6.91 15.24
CA VAL A 165 0.76 -5.76 14.31
C VAL A 165 -0.26 -6.00 13.20
N THR A 166 -0.92 -4.93 12.78
CA THR A 166 -1.86 -5.01 11.66
C THR A 166 -1.13 -4.81 10.34
N ALA A 167 -1.24 -5.76 9.43
CA ALA A 167 -0.71 -5.69 8.08
C ALA A 167 -1.83 -5.80 7.05
N VAL A 168 -1.73 -5.01 5.99
CA VAL A 168 -2.62 -5.14 4.83
C VAL A 168 -1.95 -6.03 3.79
N MET A 169 -2.62 -7.11 3.40
CA MET A 169 -2.19 -7.93 2.27
C MET A 169 -3.07 -7.66 1.05
N SER A 170 -2.42 -7.46 -0.08
CA SER A 170 -3.08 -7.28 -1.37
C SER A 170 -2.67 -8.41 -2.29
N LEU A 171 -3.63 -9.26 -2.65
CA LEU A 171 -3.45 -10.29 -3.67
C LEU A 171 -3.90 -9.69 -5.00
N VAL A 172 -3.01 -9.60 -5.95
CA VAL A 172 -3.24 -8.93 -7.23
C VAL A 172 -3.11 -9.96 -8.34
N LEU A 173 -4.09 -9.98 -9.22
CA LEU A 173 -3.99 -10.67 -10.50
C LEU A 173 -3.01 -9.91 -11.39
N TRP A 174 -2.02 -10.61 -11.94
CA TRP A 174 -0.99 -10.05 -12.79
C TRP A 174 -1.46 -10.01 -14.24
#